data_3c982c674264bb8d54dfc971f1cdda4a
#
_entry.id   3c982c674264bb8d54dfc971f1cdda4a
#
_cell.length_a   1.000
_cell.length_b   1.000
_cell.length_c   1.000
_cell.angle_alpha   90.00
_cell.angle_beta   90.00
_cell.angle_gamma   90.00
#
_symmetry.space_group_name_H-M   'P 1'
#
loop_
_entity.id
_entity.type
_entity.pdbx_description
1 polymer ?
#
loop_
_entity_poly.entity_id
_entity_poly.type
_entity_poly.pdbx_seq_one_letter_code
_entity_poly.pdbx_strand_id
1 'polypeptide(L)' 'MKRIGSQIKERRKVLNITQTELADLAGISTNTVVAVERGQGDPKISTYLSICEVLGLEMEMKLKG' A
#
# COMPACT_ATOMS: atom_id res chain seq x y z
N MET A 1 -3.97 -7.88 -6.35
CA MET A 1 -4.81 -6.69 -6.63
C MET A 1 -3.99 -5.55 -7.18
N LYS A 2 -3.76 -5.59 -8.48
CA LYS A 2 -2.91 -4.61 -9.17
C LYS A 2 -3.43 -3.18 -9.04
N ARG A 3 -4.76 -3.01 -9.03
CA ARG A 3 -5.37 -1.68 -8.96
C ARG A 3 -5.06 -0.96 -7.66
N ILE A 4 -5.10 -1.67 -6.54
CA ILE A 4 -4.76 -1.10 -5.24
C ILE A 4 -3.27 -0.76 -5.20
N GLY A 5 -2.44 -1.67 -5.72
CA GLY A 5 -1.00 -1.45 -5.77
C GLY A 5 -0.62 -0.22 -6.59
N SER A 6 -1.28 -0.01 -7.73
CA SER A 6 -1.05 1.17 -8.56
C SER A 6 -1.43 2.46 -7.84
N GLN A 7 -2.55 2.46 -7.14
CA GLN A 7 -2.98 3.63 -6.37
C GLN A 7 -2.00 3.96 -5.24
N ILE A 8 -1.50 2.93 -4.56
CA ILE A 8 -0.50 3.08 -3.52
C ILE A 8 0.78 3.69 -4.10
N LYS A 9 1.25 3.16 -5.22
CA LYS A 9 2.45 3.66 -5.88
C LYS A 9 2.30 5.12 -6.30
N GLU A 10 1.19 5.47 -6.93
CA GLU A 10 0.93 6.83 -7.35
C GLU A 10 0.91 7.81 -6.18
N ARG A 11 0.21 7.43 -5.11
CA ARG A 11 0.12 8.29 -3.92
C ARG A 11 1.49 8.45 -3.27
N ARG A 12 2.27 7.37 -3.20
CA ARG A 12 3.63 7.43 -2.68
C ARG A 12 4.48 8.42 -3.46
N LYS A 13 4.38 8.39 -4.78
CA LYS A 13 5.13 9.31 -5.65
C LYS A 13 4.69 10.76 -5.47
N VAL A 14 3.38 10.99 -5.33
CA VAL A 14 2.85 12.33 -5.05
C VAL A 14 3.45 12.90 -3.77
N LEU A 15 3.60 12.06 -2.75
CA LEU A 15 4.19 12.46 -1.47
C LEU A 15 5.72 12.50 -1.52
N ASN A 16 6.30 12.11 -2.64
CA ASN A 16 7.74 12.15 -2.88
C ASN A 16 8.54 11.32 -1.87
N ILE A 17 8.04 10.13 -1.55
CA ILE A 17 8.74 9.19 -0.67
C ILE A 17 9.11 7.92 -1.43
N THR A 18 10.21 7.28 -0.99
CA THR A 18 10.69 6.05 -1.60
C THR A 18 9.93 4.83 -1.04
N GLN A 19 10.10 3.68 -1.72
CA GLN A 19 9.55 2.43 -1.21
C GLN A 19 10.11 2.09 0.17
N THR A 20 11.39 2.33 0.39
CA THR A 20 12.04 2.07 1.68
C THR A 20 11.48 2.99 2.76
N GLU A 21 11.28 4.27 2.46
CA GLU A 21 10.69 5.21 3.41
C GLU A 21 9.26 4.80 3.77
N LEU A 22 8.46 4.40 2.78
CA LEU A 22 7.11 3.93 3.05
C LEU A 22 7.13 2.68 3.94
N ALA A 23 8.04 1.74 3.64
CA ALA A 23 8.17 0.53 4.44
C ALA A 23 8.49 0.85 5.90
N ASP A 24 9.44 1.74 6.12
CA ASP A 24 9.83 2.16 7.47
C ASP A 24 8.66 2.79 8.22
N LEU A 25 7.93 3.68 7.57
CA LEU A 25 6.80 4.37 8.19
C LEU A 25 5.63 3.42 8.48
N ALA A 26 5.42 2.43 7.63
CA ALA A 26 4.34 1.46 7.78
C ALA A 26 4.73 0.27 8.68
N GLY A 27 6.00 0.17 9.07
CA GLY A 27 6.46 -0.92 9.91
C GLY A 27 6.53 -2.27 9.20
N ILE A 28 6.81 -2.26 7.90
CA ILE A 28 6.89 -3.48 7.07
C ILE A 28 8.19 -3.47 6.28
N SER A 29 8.51 -4.59 5.62
CA SER A 29 9.72 -4.68 4.81
C SER A 29 9.54 -3.97 3.46
N THR A 30 10.66 -3.51 2.88
CA THR A 30 10.66 -2.93 1.54
C THR A 30 10.15 -3.94 0.52
N ASN A 31 10.51 -5.21 0.66
CA ASN A 31 10.03 -6.27 -0.24
C ASN A 31 8.51 -6.37 -0.22
N THR A 32 7.89 -6.18 0.94
CA THR A 32 6.43 -6.19 1.05
C THR A 32 5.82 -5.01 0.29
N VAL A 33 6.41 -3.82 0.40
CA VAL A 33 5.95 -2.65 -0.36
C VAL A 33 6.06 -2.92 -1.87
N VAL A 34 7.19 -3.47 -2.32
CA VAL A 34 7.39 -3.79 -3.73
C VAL A 34 6.31 -4.77 -4.22
N ALA A 35 6.05 -5.83 -3.46
CA ALA A 35 5.06 -6.83 -3.82
C ALA A 35 3.65 -6.23 -3.89
N VAL A 36 3.29 -5.41 -2.91
CA VAL A 36 1.98 -4.73 -2.87
C VAL A 36 1.80 -3.83 -4.09
N GLU A 37 2.81 -3.03 -4.42
CA GLU A 37 2.73 -2.11 -5.56
C GLU A 37 2.63 -2.84 -6.90
N ARG A 38 3.20 -4.04 -6.99
CA ARG A 38 3.12 -4.87 -8.20
C ARG A 38 1.86 -5.73 -8.25
N GLY A 39 1.08 -5.76 -7.19
CA GLY A 39 -0.08 -6.63 -7.09
C GLY A 39 0.28 -8.10 -6.99
N GLN A 40 1.43 -8.39 -6.39
CA GLN A 40 1.95 -9.75 -6.21
C GLN A 40 1.81 -10.22 -4.77
N GLY A 41 1.85 -11.53 -4.58
CA GLY A 41 1.76 -12.13 -3.26
C GLY A 41 0.34 -12.05 -2.71
N ASP A 42 0.23 -12.28 -1.41
CA ASP A 42 -1.05 -12.29 -0.71
C ASP A 42 -0.92 -11.54 0.63
N PRO A 43 -0.74 -10.22 0.57
CA PRO A 43 -0.54 -9.43 1.79
C PRO A 43 -1.78 -9.46 2.67
N LYS A 44 -1.55 -9.41 3.98
CA LYS A 44 -2.65 -9.32 4.96
C LYS A 44 -3.34 -7.97 4.83
N ILE A 45 -4.61 -7.93 5.20
CA ILE A 45 -5.36 -6.68 5.19
C ILE A 45 -4.72 -5.64 6.11
N SER A 46 -4.14 -6.08 7.23
CA SER A 46 -3.42 -5.18 8.15
C SER A 46 -2.25 -4.48 7.47
N THR A 47 -1.58 -5.15 6.53
CA THR A 47 -0.50 -4.56 5.74
C THR A 47 -1.01 -3.42 4.88
N TYR A 48 -2.13 -3.65 4.18
CA TYR A 48 -2.76 -2.60 3.37
C TYR A 48 -3.20 -1.42 4.22
N LEU A 49 -3.80 -1.69 5.38
CA LEU A 49 -4.26 -0.63 6.28
C LEU A 49 -3.11 0.22 6.79
N SER A 50 -1.99 -0.40 7.16
CA SER A 50 -0.79 0.34 7.60
C SER A 50 -0.26 1.24 6.51
N ILE A 51 -0.18 0.74 5.28
CA ILE A 51 0.27 1.52 4.13
C ILE A 51 -0.68 2.69 3.86
N CYS A 52 -1.97 2.42 3.85
CA CYS A 52 -2.98 3.45 3.59
C CYS A 52 -2.95 4.55 4.65
N GLU A 53 -2.73 4.20 5.90
CA GLU A 53 -2.61 5.17 6.99
C GLU A 53 -1.46 6.13 6.74
N VAL A 54 -0.30 5.61 6.35
CA VAL A 54 0.88 6.44 6.05
C VAL A 54 0.60 7.39 4.90
N LEU A 55 -0.10 6.91 3.87
CA LEU A 55 -0.35 7.66 2.64
C LEU A 55 -1.58 8.56 2.70
N GLY A 56 -2.35 8.50 3.77
CA GLY A 56 -3.60 9.24 3.87
C GLY A 56 -4.69 8.71 2.95
N LEU A 57 -4.65 7.42 2.63
CA LEU A 57 -5.66 6.76 1.82
C LEU A 57 -6.66 6.01 2.70
N GLU A 58 -7.90 5.94 2.25
CA GLU A 58 -8.93 5.16 2.92
C GLU A 58 -9.24 3.91 2.12
N MET A 59 -9.44 2.80 2.82
CA MET A 59 -9.95 1.58 2.20
C MET A 59 -11.43 1.47 2.51
N GLU A 60 -12.24 1.40 1.45
CA GLU A 60 -13.67 1.18 1.58
C GLU A 60 -14.03 -0.24 1.19
N MET A 61 -14.82 -0.88 2.03
CA MET A 61 -15.44 -2.14 1.68
C MET A 61 -16.92 -1.90 1.46
N LYS A 62 -17.39 -2.24 0.25
CA LYS A 62 -18.79 -2.10 -0.09
C LYS A 62 -19.44 -3.48 -0.14
N LEU A 63 -20.61 -3.59 0.46
CA LEU A 63 -21.40 -4.81 0.34
C LEU A 63 -21.86 -4.97 -1.10
N LYS A 64 -21.74 -6.19 -1.58
CA LYS A 64 -22.20 -6.56 -2.91
C LYS A 64 -23.69 -6.82 -2.84
N GLY A 65 -24.46 -6.13 -3.65
CA GLY A 65 -25.88 -6.41 -3.64
C GLY A 65 -26.72 -5.31 -4.09
#